data_f361ae7631f92ec2e1533320eed60997
#
_entry.id   f361ae7631f92ec2e1533320eed60997
#
_cell.length_a   1.000
_cell.length_b   1.000
_cell.length_c   1.000
_cell.angle_alpha   90.00
_cell.angle_beta   90.00
_cell.angle_gamma   90.00
#
_symmetry.space_group_name_H-M   'P 1'
#
loop_
_entity.id
_entity.type
_entity.pdbx_description
1 polymer ?
#
loop_
_entity_poly.entity_id
_entity_poly.type
_entity_poly.pdbx_seq_one_letter_code
_entity_poly.pdbx_strand_id
1 'polypeptide(L)'
;MAPQKHAANAMEIDRLATQLAKDPHSKAFLPLAEEYCKVGMWEEAVSVLEAGLRLYPGFITAMVILGRAYDQLNQATKARAVLEGAIKLSPENLRAHRTLMKIYATQGLRQEGMKSCRVILSMNPKDEEALSVQASLGVQEPEPVGEMLSPRKSSAVGQELRPAPAVTNHPDAADDPLRAQITGDLQPASVERTTGHSATIAQLESWLRSLERQ
;
A
#
# COMPACT_ATOMS: atom_id res chain seq x y z
N MET A 1 18.59 -26.37 12.27
CA MET A 1 18.32 -25.62 13.53
C MET A 1 17.18 -24.61 13.36
N ALA A 2 16.00 -25.01 12.88
CA ALA A 2 14.89 -24.07 12.64
C ALA A 2 13.60 -24.25 13.49
N PRO A 3 13.33 -25.37 14.17
CA PRO A 3 12.02 -25.55 14.82
C PRO A 3 11.81 -24.71 16.10
N GLN A 4 12.88 -24.36 16.81
CA GLN A 4 12.76 -23.62 18.09
C GLN A 4 12.32 -22.16 17.94
N LYS A 5 12.69 -21.49 16.84
CA LYS A 5 12.29 -20.10 16.60
C LYS A 5 10.79 -19.96 16.29
N HIS A 6 10.22 -20.93 15.55
CA HIS A 6 8.80 -20.91 15.21
C HIS A 6 7.91 -21.16 16.45
N ALA A 7 8.34 -22.05 17.34
CA ALA A 7 7.62 -22.30 18.59
C ALA A 7 7.63 -21.07 19.53
N ALA A 8 8.78 -20.38 19.65
CA ALA A 8 8.88 -19.17 20.46
C ALA A 8 8.00 -18.03 19.92
N ASN A 9 7.99 -17.84 18.59
CA ASN A 9 7.13 -16.83 17.97
C ASN A 9 5.63 -17.15 18.14
N ALA A 10 5.23 -18.43 18.05
CA ALA A 10 3.85 -18.84 18.26
C ALA A 10 3.35 -18.51 19.69
N MET A 11 4.17 -18.79 20.71
CA MET A 11 3.83 -18.45 22.10
C MET A 11 3.71 -16.94 22.32
N GLU A 12 4.56 -16.15 21.69
CA GLU A 12 4.50 -14.70 21.79
C GLU A 12 3.29 -14.12 21.05
N ILE A 13 2.95 -14.67 19.89
CA ILE A 13 1.71 -14.32 19.15
C ILE A 13 0.49 -14.60 20.04
N ASP A 14 0.39 -15.79 20.66
CA ASP A 14 -0.75 -16.16 21.52
C ASP A 14 -0.85 -15.23 22.74
N ARG A 15 0.29 -14.87 23.34
CA ARG A 15 0.36 -13.95 24.47
C ARG A 15 -0.16 -12.55 24.08
N LEU A 16 0.33 -12.01 22.97
CA LEU A 16 -0.04 -10.68 22.48
C LEU A 16 -1.48 -10.62 21.99
N ALA A 17 -1.96 -11.67 21.32
CA ALA A 17 -3.35 -11.79 20.89
C ALA A 17 -4.29 -11.85 22.09
N THR A 18 -3.94 -12.60 23.14
CA THR A 18 -4.70 -12.65 24.40
C THR A 18 -4.73 -11.28 25.09
N GLN A 19 -3.61 -10.57 25.08
CA GLN A 19 -3.53 -9.21 25.65
C GLN A 19 -4.44 -8.25 24.87
N LEU A 20 -4.42 -8.31 23.56
CA LEU A 20 -5.24 -7.45 22.70
C LEU A 20 -6.73 -7.78 22.84
N ALA A 21 -7.10 -9.07 23.02
CA ALA A 21 -8.47 -9.48 23.27
C ALA A 21 -9.02 -8.98 24.62
N LYS A 22 -8.15 -8.86 25.64
CA LYS A 22 -8.52 -8.31 26.96
C LYS A 22 -8.63 -6.79 26.93
N ASP A 23 -7.76 -6.12 26.21
CA ASP A 23 -7.75 -4.67 26.07
C ASP A 23 -7.63 -4.29 24.59
N PRO A 24 -8.76 -4.08 23.90
CA PRO A 24 -8.79 -3.69 22.48
C PRO A 24 -8.09 -2.36 22.18
N HIS A 25 -8.00 -1.47 23.16
CA HIS A 25 -7.30 -0.18 23.04
C HIS A 25 -5.79 -0.28 23.35
N SER A 26 -5.30 -1.46 23.67
CA SER A 26 -3.87 -1.66 23.90
C SER A 26 -3.07 -1.46 22.62
N LYS A 27 -1.89 -0.84 22.75
CA LYS A 27 -0.91 -0.77 21.64
C LYS A 27 -0.23 -2.11 21.36
N ALA A 28 -0.69 -3.21 21.96
CA ALA A 28 -0.17 -4.56 21.71
C ALA A 28 -0.41 -5.04 20.26
N PHE A 29 -1.28 -4.37 19.50
CA PHE A 29 -1.47 -4.65 18.08
C PHE A 29 -0.16 -4.48 17.26
N LEU A 30 0.71 -3.54 17.66
CA LEU A 30 1.96 -3.31 16.93
C LEU A 30 2.95 -4.47 17.06
N PRO A 31 3.37 -4.88 18.29
CA PRO A 31 4.25 -6.03 18.45
C PRO A 31 3.61 -7.32 17.93
N LEU A 32 2.29 -7.50 18.02
CA LEU A 32 1.59 -8.65 17.45
C LEU A 32 1.75 -8.70 15.92
N ALA A 33 1.57 -7.57 15.25
CA ALA A 33 1.76 -7.49 13.81
C ALA A 33 3.24 -7.72 13.40
N GLU A 34 4.18 -7.25 14.20
CA GLU A 34 5.62 -7.53 13.98
C GLU A 34 5.93 -9.03 14.08
N GLU A 35 5.34 -9.74 15.06
CA GLU A 35 5.51 -11.19 15.16
C GLU A 35 4.87 -11.92 13.97
N TYR A 36 3.68 -11.51 13.53
CA TYR A 36 3.08 -12.04 12.30
C TYR A 36 3.96 -11.83 11.08
N CYS A 37 4.55 -10.64 10.92
CA CYS A 37 5.49 -10.36 9.83
C CYS A 37 6.75 -11.25 9.88
N LYS A 38 7.27 -11.56 11.09
CA LYS A 38 8.44 -12.44 11.26
C LYS A 38 8.19 -13.88 10.83
N VAL A 39 6.96 -14.35 11.00
CA VAL A 39 6.55 -15.72 10.60
C VAL A 39 5.94 -15.78 9.21
N GLY A 40 5.84 -14.65 8.51
CA GLY A 40 5.31 -14.58 7.14
C GLY A 40 3.79 -14.56 7.03
N MET A 41 3.07 -14.36 8.14
CA MET A 41 1.61 -14.25 8.20
C MET A 41 1.20 -12.79 7.88
N TRP A 42 1.33 -12.42 6.59
CA TRP A 42 1.17 -11.03 6.16
C TRP A 42 -0.29 -10.56 6.19
N GLU A 43 -1.24 -11.44 5.92
CA GLU A 43 -2.68 -11.13 5.91
C GLU A 43 -3.17 -10.83 7.33
N GLU A 44 -2.73 -11.62 8.31
CA GLU A 44 -3.04 -11.41 9.72
C GLU A 44 -2.40 -10.12 10.23
N ALA A 45 -1.16 -9.86 9.84
CA ALA A 45 -0.48 -8.60 10.16
C ALA A 45 -1.25 -7.40 9.62
N VAL A 46 -1.73 -7.45 8.37
CA VAL A 46 -2.55 -6.38 7.76
C VAL A 46 -3.82 -6.18 8.55
N SER A 47 -4.57 -7.24 8.87
CA SER A 47 -5.84 -7.17 9.59
C SER A 47 -5.69 -6.49 10.95
N VAL A 48 -4.65 -6.88 11.70
CA VAL A 48 -4.35 -6.30 13.03
C VAL A 48 -3.91 -4.84 12.93
N LEU A 49 -3.07 -4.50 11.93
CA LEU A 49 -2.59 -3.13 11.74
C LEU A 49 -3.69 -2.19 11.26
N GLU A 50 -4.56 -2.62 10.36
CA GLU A 50 -5.71 -1.82 9.92
C GLU A 50 -6.64 -1.52 11.09
N ALA A 51 -6.96 -2.52 11.91
CA ALA A 51 -7.78 -2.34 13.09
C ALA A 51 -7.12 -1.40 14.11
N GLY A 52 -5.81 -1.56 14.36
CA GLY A 52 -5.05 -0.67 15.25
C GLY A 52 -4.98 0.77 14.73
N LEU A 53 -4.86 0.97 13.42
CA LEU A 53 -4.82 2.29 12.79
C LEU A 53 -6.20 2.98 12.76
N ARG A 54 -7.32 2.27 12.86
CA ARG A 54 -8.63 2.88 13.11
C ARG A 54 -8.67 3.58 14.48
N LEU A 55 -8.02 2.98 15.49
CA LEU A 55 -7.92 3.56 16.83
C LEU A 55 -6.82 4.63 16.93
N TYR A 56 -5.74 4.47 16.19
CA TYR A 56 -4.55 5.33 16.22
C TYR A 56 -4.12 5.76 14.82
N PRO A 57 -4.89 6.66 14.14
CA PRO A 57 -4.69 6.97 12.71
C PRO A 57 -3.32 7.55 12.33
N GLY A 58 -2.64 8.20 13.27
CA GLY A 58 -1.33 8.83 13.04
C GLY A 58 -0.14 7.98 13.49
N PHE A 59 -0.32 6.69 13.76
CA PHE A 59 0.76 5.87 14.30
C PHE A 59 1.73 5.43 13.18
N ILE A 60 2.72 6.26 12.91
CA ILE A 60 3.66 6.15 11.78
C ILE A 60 4.31 4.77 11.70
N THR A 61 4.75 4.20 12.84
CA THR A 61 5.37 2.88 12.87
C THR A 61 4.44 1.80 12.34
N ALA A 62 3.16 1.83 12.75
CA ALA A 62 2.15 0.89 12.26
C ALA A 62 1.89 1.06 10.76
N MET A 63 1.83 2.31 10.27
CA MET A 63 1.69 2.59 8.84
C MET A 63 2.86 2.04 8.02
N VAL A 64 4.09 2.16 8.51
CA VAL A 64 5.27 1.64 7.81
C VAL A 64 5.26 0.12 7.76
N ILE A 65 4.87 -0.55 8.85
CA ILE A 65 4.78 -2.02 8.88
C ILE A 65 3.63 -2.49 7.99
N LEU A 66 2.48 -1.80 8.01
CA LEU A 66 1.34 -2.09 7.13
C LEU A 66 1.71 -1.95 5.65
N GLY A 67 2.40 -0.86 5.29
CA GLY A 67 2.88 -0.67 3.92
C GLY A 67 3.82 -1.77 3.46
N ARG A 68 4.71 -2.24 4.35
CA ARG A 68 5.58 -3.38 4.07
C ARG A 68 4.80 -4.70 3.95
N ALA A 69 3.80 -4.93 4.78
CA ALA A 69 2.95 -6.13 4.70
C ALA A 69 2.18 -6.17 3.38
N TYR A 70 1.60 -5.04 2.95
CA TYR A 70 0.98 -4.93 1.64
C TYR A 70 1.93 -5.16 0.47
N ASP A 71 3.18 -4.68 0.57
CA ASP A 71 4.21 -4.93 -0.44
C ASP A 71 4.51 -6.43 -0.58
N GLN A 72 4.61 -7.16 0.54
CA GLN A 72 4.81 -8.61 0.56
C GLN A 72 3.61 -9.39 -0.01
N LEU A 73 2.41 -8.85 0.10
CA LEU A 73 1.18 -9.38 -0.51
C LEU A 73 1.00 -8.97 -1.99
N ASN A 74 2.00 -8.33 -2.59
CA ASN A 74 1.94 -7.77 -3.95
C ASN A 74 0.81 -6.73 -4.15
N GLN A 75 0.35 -6.08 -3.07
CA GLN A 75 -0.65 -5.02 -3.11
C GLN A 75 0.03 -3.65 -3.16
N ALA A 76 0.87 -3.44 -4.16
CA ALA A 76 1.76 -2.27 -4.27
C ALA A 76 1.00 -0.91 -4.25
N THR A 77 -0.22 -0.85 -4.77
CA THR A 77 -1.04 0.37 -4.73
C THR A 77 -1.44 0.74 -3.31
N LYS A 78 -1.87 -0.23 -2.50
CA LYS A 78 -2.22 0.00 -1.10
C LYS A 78 -0.97 0.31 -0.27
N ALA A 79 0.11 -0.45 -0.49
CA ALA A 79 1.40 -0.20 0.15
C ALA A 79 1.86 1.24 -0.07
N ARG A 80 1.81 1.73 -1.32
CA ARG A 80 2.17 3.08 -1.69
C ARG A 80 1.31 4.12 -0.96
N ALA A 81 -0.02 3.98 -1.00
CA ALA A 81 -0.93 4.94 -0.38
C ALA A 81 -0.67 5.11 1.13
N VAL A 82 -0.46 3.99 1.85
CA VAL A 82 -0.18 4.01 3.29
C VAL A 82 1.19 4.62 3.58
N LEU A 83 2.22 4.26 2.80
CA LEU A 83 3.58 4.78 2.99
C LEU A 83 3.70 6.26 2.61
N GLU A 84 3.01 6.72 1.58
CA GLU A 84 2.91 8.15 1.25
C GLU A 84 2.23 8.92 2.39
N GLY A 85 1.22 8.34 3.03
CA GLY A 85 0.64 8.88 4.26
C GLY A 85 1.67 8.98 5.40
N ALA A 86 2.47 7.93 5.59
CA ALA A 86 3.49 7.90 6.63
C ALA A 86 4.59 8.97 6.41
N ILE A 87 5.07 9.17 5.18
CA ILE A 87 6.08 10.22 4.88
C ILE A 87 5.51 11.64 4.95
N LYS A 88 4.21 11.85 4.78
CA LYS A 88 3.57 13.16 5.04
C LYS A 88 3.63 13.52 6.52
N LEU A 89 3.53 12.53 7.41
CA LEU A 89 3.64 12.73 8.86
C LEU A 89 5.09 12.74 9.34
N SER A 90 5.97 12.01 8.69
CA SER A 90 7.40 11.91 9.00
C SER A 90 8.23 11.87 7.71
N PRO A 91 8.61 13.03 7.15
CA PRO A 91 9.30 13.13 5.87
C PRO A 91 10.68 12.46 5.83
N GLU A 92 11.31 12.27 6.97
CA GLU A 92 12.65 11.67 7.09
C GLU A 92 12.61 10.17 7.44
N ASN A 93 11.44 9.52 7.35
CA ASN A 93 11.33 8.12 7.71
C ASN A 93 11.98 7.20 6.67
N LEU A 94 13.24 6.82 6.93
CA LEU A 94 14.05 6.00 6.03
C LEU A 94 13.40 4.66 5.67
N ARG A 95 12.69 4.03 6.63
CA ARG A 95 12.03 2.74 6.37
C ARG A 95 10.90 2.89 5.35
N ALA A 96 10.10 3.96 5.47
CA ALA A 96 9.05 4.26 4.51
C ALA A 96 9.64 4.56 3.13
N HIS A 97 10.68 5.41 3.06
CA HIS A 97 11.34 5.75 1.80
C HIS A 97 11.98 4.55 1.12
N ARG A 98 12.59 3.61 1.87
CA ARG A 98 13.15 2.37 1.28
C ARG A 98 12.10 1.50 0.63
N THR A 99 10.97 1.30 1.30
CA THR A 99 9.88 0.51 0.72
C THR A 99 9.26 1.22 -0.48
N LEU A 100 9.01 2.54 -0.37
CA LEU A 100 8.49 3.35 -1.48
C LEU A 100 9.42 3.36 -2.69
N MET A 101 10.73 3.49 -2.46
CA MET A 101 11.74 3.46 -3.52
C MET A 101 11.63 2.19 -4.37
N LYS A 102 11.48 1.02 -3.72
CA LYS A 102 11.29 -0.26 -4.41
C LYS A 102 9.99 -0.30 -5.18
N ILE A 103 8.89 0.11 -4.55
CA ILE A 103 7.56 0.15 -5.18
C ILE A 103 7.56 1.08 -6.38
N TYR A 104 8.16 2.27 -6.27
CA TYR A 104 8.26 3.22 -7.38
C TYR A 104 9.13 2.69 -8.52
N ALA A 105 10.23 2.02 -8.20
CA ALA A 105 11.10 1.39 -9.21
C ALA A 105 10.35 0.29 -9.99
N THR A 106 9.60 -0.57 -9.30
CA THR A 106 8.80 -1.62 -9.96
C THR A 106 7.62 -1.07 -10.76
N GLN A 107 7.07 0.07 -10.38
CA GLN A 107 5.97 0.74 -11.08
C GLN A 107 6.44 1.69 -12.19
N GLY A 108 7.74 1.86 -12.39
CA GLY A 108 8.29 2.80 -13.36
C GLY A 108 8.10 4.28 -13.00
N LEU A 109 7.77 4.59 -11.75
CA LEU A 109 7.57 5.95 -11.24
C LEU A 109 8.92 6.58 -10.89
N ARG A 110 9.66 6.95 -11.94
CA ARG A 110 11.07 7.39 -11.84
C ARG A 110 11.27 8.60 -10.94
N GLN A 111 10.43 9.62 -11.09
CA GLN A 111 10.59 10.88 -10.34
C GLN A 111 10.40 10.68 -8.83
N GLU A 112 9.37 9.92 -8.46
CA GLU A 112 9.05 9.60 -7.08
C GLU A 112 10.12 8.69 -6.46
N GLY A 113 10.57 7.69 -7.21
CA GLY A 113 11.69 6.83 -6.83
C GLY A 113 12.97 7.62 -6.57
N MET A 114 13.33 8.54 -7.47
CA MET A 114 14.48 9.42 -7.32
C MET A 114 14.37 10.36 -6.11
N LYS A 115 13.17 10.86 -5.79
CA LYS A 115 12.95 11.65 -4.57
C LYS A 115 13.24 10.82 -3.33
N SER A 116 12.73 9.59 -3.27
CA SER A 116 12.97 8.67 -2.16
C SER A 116 14.46 8.31 -2.02
N CYS A 117 15.15 8.05 -3.15
CA CYS A 117 16.61 7.83 -3.14
C CYS A 117 17.37 9.02 -2.55
N ARG A 118 17.02 10.25 -2.94
CA ARG A 118 17.69 11.45 -2.41
C ARG A 118 17.53 11.58 -0.90
N VAL A 119 16.35 11.31 -0.35
CA VAL A 119 16.14 11.33 1.11
C VAL A 119 17.01 10.29 1.79
N ILE A 120 17.07 9.06 1.28
CA ILE A 120 17.90 8.00 1.84
C ILE A 120 19.38 8.39 1.79
N LEU A 121 19.86 8.88 0.64
CA LEU A 121 21.25 9.24 0.42
C LEU A 121 21.68 10.51 1.18
N SER A 122 20.76 11.41 1.50
CA SER A 122 21.07 12.57 2.36
C SER A 122 21.39 12.14 3.80
N MET A 123 20.78 11.05 4.28
CA MET A 123 21.01 10.50 5.62
C MET A 123 22.13 9.45 5.63
N ASN A 124 22.24 8.67 4.57
CA ASN A 124 23.27 7.66 4.38
C ASN A 124 23.83 7.70 2.95
N PRO A 125 24.88 8.50 2.69
CA PRO A 125 25.44 8.64 1.33
C PRO A 125 26.04 7.37 0.73
N LYS A 126 26.28 6.33 1.55
CA LYS A 126 26.85 5.05 1.12
C LYS A 126 25.81 3.93 1.09
N ASP A 127 24.53 4.25 1.05
CA ASP A 127 23.48 3.24 0.96
C ASP A 127 23.49 2.58 -0.42
N GLU A 128 24.02 1.35 -0.49
CA GLU A 128 24.21 0.61 -1.75
C GLU A 128 22.90 0.36 -2.47
N GLU A 129 21.82 0.10 -1.73
CA GLU A 129 20.50 -0.13 -2.31
C GLU A 129 19.97 1.12 -2.97
N ALA A 130 20.04 2.27 -2.30
CA ALA A 130 19.60 3.54 -2.84
C ALA A 130 20.45 3.98 -4.05
N LEU A 131 21.75 3.76 -4.03
CA LEU A 131 22.65 4.03 -5.16
C LEU A 131 22.33 3.14 -6.36
N SER A 132 22.10 1.84 -6.14
CA SER A 132 21.74 0.89 -7.19
C SER A 132 20.39 1.27 -7.85
N VAL A 133 19.37 1.58 -7.05
CA VAL A 133 18.07 2.00 -7.57
C VAL A 133 18.18 3.36 -8.26
N GLN A 134 18.94 4.29 -7.73
CA GLN A 134 19.19 5.58 -8.37
C GLN A 134 19.85 5.40 -9.73
N ALA A 135 20.84 4.54 -9.85
CA ALA A 135 21.49 4.23 -11.11
C ALA A 135 20.50 3.63 -12.13
N SER A 136 19.68 2.66 -11.70
CA SER A 136 18.69 2.01 -12.56
C SER A 136 17.60 2.98 -13.04
N LEU A 137 17.17 3.89 -12.19
CA LEU A 137 16.18 4.92 -12.53
C LEU A 137 16.80 6.07 -13.34
N GLY A 138 18.10 6.32 -13.19
CA GLY A 138 18.84 7.40 -13.86
C GLY A 138 19.26 7.09 -15.29
N VAL A 139 19.28 5.83 -15.71
CA VAL A 139 19.54 5.46 -17.10
C VAL A 139 18.33 5.89 -17.93
N GLN A 140 18.40 7.09 -18.49
CA GLN A 140 17.50 7.55 -19.52
C GLN A 140 17.87 6.80 -20.80
N GLU A 141 16.98 5.98 -21.34
CA GLU A 141 16.91 5.88 -22.77
C GLU A 141 16.58 7.29 -23.29
N PRO A 142 17.36 7.84 -24.23
CA PRO A 142 17.02 9.14 -24.80
C PRO A 142 15.62 9.00 -25.41
N GLU A 143 14.65 9.72 -24.85
CA GLU A 143 13.38 9.96 -25.53
C GLU A 143 13.75 10.37 -26.96
N PRO A 144 13.18 9.73 -28.01
CA PRO A 144 13.41 10.19 -29.35
C PRO A 144 12.95 11.64 -29.39
N VAL A 145 13.92 12.53 -29.46
CA VAL A 145 13.67 13.95 -29.67
C VAL A 145 12.89 14.08 -30.96
N GLY A 146 11.56 14.13 -30.81
CA GLY A 146 10.66 14.49 -31.88
C GLY A 146 11.18 15.77 -32.50
N GLU A 147 11.64 15.59 -33.71
CA GLU A 147 12.12 16.62 -34.63
C GLU A 147 11.28 17.88 -34.49
N MET A 148 11.85 18.91 -33.86
CA MET A 148 11.28 20.23 -33.81
C MET A 148 11.30 20.80 -35.22
N LEU A 149 10.21 20.60 -35.93
CA LEU A 149 9.92 21.37 -37.16
C LEU A 149 9.91 22.84 -36.86
N SER A 150 10.83 23.51 -37.50
CA SER A 150 11.09 24.93 -37.55
C SER A 150 9.84 25.83 -37.69
N PRO A 151 9.92 27.09 -37.26
CA PRO A 151 8.80 28.02 -37.26
C PRO A 151 8.44 28.49 -38.67
N ARG A 152 7.26 28.20 -39.14
CA ARG A 152 6.70 28.91 -40.29
C ARG A 152 6.13 30.24 -39.84
N LYS A 153 6.73 31.29 -40.40
CA LYS A 153 6.31 32.70 -40.34
C LYS A 153 4.89 32.88 -40.89
N SER A 154 4.17 33.68 -40.14
CA SER A 154 3.15 34.65 -40.49
C SER A 154 2.38 34.55 -41.82
N SER A 155 1.07 34.58 -41.72
CA SER A 155 0.30 35.66 -42.42
C SER A 155 -1.09 35.80 -41.77
N ALA A 156 -1.42 37.03 -41.50
CA ALA A 156 -2.70 37.50 -40.98
C ALA A 156 -3.80 37.36 -42.04
N VAL A 157 -5.03 37.34 -41.54
CA VAL A 157 -6.28 37.95 -42.03
C VAL A 157 -7.44 37.17 -41.38
N GLY A 158 -8.11 37.66 -40.42
CA GLY A 158 -9.30 38.46 -40.45
C GLY A 158 -10.60 37.67 -40.51
N GLN A 159 -11.52 38.05 -39.64
CA GLN A 159 -12.97 37.73 -39.67
C GLN A 159 -13.38 36.40 -39.04
N GLU A 160 -14.38 36.26 -38.21
CA GLU A 160 -15.51 37.11 -37.80
C GLU A 160 -16.25 36.42 -36.69
N LEU A 161 -16.81 37.17 -35.80
CA LEU A 161 -17.72 36.74 -34.71
C LEU A 161 -19.00 36.11 -35.26
N ARG A 162 -19.43 35.01 -34.66
CA ARG A 162 -20.86 34.79 -34.41
C ARG A 162 -21.14 33.78 -33.34
N PRO A 163 -22.26 33.89 -32.64
CA PRO A 163 -22.46 33.39 -31.28
C PRO A 163 -23.13 32.05 -31.22
N ALA A 164 -23.12 31.48 -30.00
CA ALA A 164 -23.81 30.28 -29.58
C ALA A 164 -25.32 30.30 -29.85
N PRO A 165 -25.98 29.13 -29.89
CA PRO A 165 -27.21 29.03 -29.18
C PRO A 165 -27.22 27.94 -28.12
N ALA A 166 -28.05 28.25 -27.15
CA ALA A 166 -28.32 27.63 -25.90
C ALA A 166 -29.05 26.27 -25.98
N VAL A 167 -28.81 25.49 -24.93
CA VAL A 167 -29.83 24.71 -24.15
C VAL A 167 -30.85 23.87 -24.90
N THR A 168 -30.84 22.56 -24.69
CA THR A 168 -32.03 21.81 -24.31
C THR A 168 -31.70 20.61 -23.45
N ASN A 169 -32.26 20.63 -22.24
CA ASN A 169 -32.48 19.47 -21.39
C ASN A 169 -33.47 18.52 -22.08
N HIS A 170 -33.25 17.23 -22.00
CA HIS A 170 -34.35 16.31 -21.68
C HIS A 170 -33.83 14.96 -21.12
N PRO A 171 -34.57 14.43 -20.14
CA PRO A 171 -34.26 13.15 -19.51
C PRO A 171 -35.01 12.01 -20.24
N ASP A 172 -34.60 10.80 -19.88
CA ASP A 172 -35.36 9.56 -19.92
C ASP A 172 -34.75 8.40 -20.70
N ALA A 173 -34.90 7.32 -20.02
CA ALA A 173 -34.97 5.92 -20.41
C ALA A 173 -33.66 5.14 -20.12
N ALA A 174 -33.56 4.44 -19.00
CA ALA A 174 -34.12 3.11 -18.72
C ALA A 174 -33.73 2.06 -19.77
N ASP A 175 -33.17 0.96 -19.23
CA ASP A 175 -32.91 -0.34 -19.84
C ASP A 175 -31.52 -0.57 -20.46
N ASP A 176 -30.63 -1.05 -19.58
CA ASP A 176 -29.52 -1.92 -20.02
C ASP A 176 -29.61 -3.28 -19.28
N PRO A 177 -30.02 -4.36 -20.00
CA PRO A 177 -30.18 -5.69 -19.41
C PRO A 177 -28.89 -6.53 -19.52
N LEU A 178 -27.79 -6.11 -18.86
CA LEU A 178 -26.55 -6.89 -18.79
C LEU A 178 -26.05 -7.09 -17.36
N ARG A 179 -26.99 -7.22 -16.40
CA ARG A 179 -26.67 -7.55 -15.01
C ARG A 179 -27.19 -8.94 -14.60
N ALA A 180 -26.88 -9.93 -15.40
CA ALA A 180 -27.11 -11.32 -15.00
C ALA A 180 -26.19 -12.21 -15.82
N GLN A 181 -25.08 -12.62 -15.22
CA GLN A 181 -24.37 -13.87 -15.45
C GLN A 181 -22.88 -13.72 -15.11
N ILE A 182 -22.53 -13.63 -13.84
CA ILE A 182 -21.27 -14.19 -13.30
C ILE A 182 -21.60 -14.61 -11.86
N THR A 183 -22.39 -15.66 -11.72
CA THR A 183 -22.35 -16.55 -10.56
C THR A 183 -21.69 -17.83 -11.04
N GLY A 184 -20.37 -17.82 -11.06
CA GLY A 184 -19.53 -18.97 -11.34
C GLY A 184 -18.80 -19.36 -10.06
N ASP A 185 -19.12 -20.54 -9.57
CA ASP A 185 -18.51 -21.25 -8.45
C ASP A 185 -16.99 -21.05 -8.37
N LEU A 186 -16.53 -20.29 -7.40
CA LEU A 186 -15.18 -20.40 -6.87
C LEU A 186 -15.26 -21.13 -5.54
N GLN A 187 -15.12 -22.45 -5.60
CA GLN A 187 -14.79 -23.25 -4.42
C GLN A 187 -13.50 -22.72 -3.80
N PRO A 188 -13.47 -22.44 -2.50
CA PRO A 188 -12.24 -22.11 -1.82
C PRO A 188 -11.35 -23.36 -1.77
N ALA A 189 -10.17 -23.25 -2.37
CA ALA A 189 -9.12 -24.24 -2.18
C ALA A 189 -8.88 -24.41 -0.67
N SER A 190 -9.12 -25.61 -0.20
CA SER A 190 -8.84 -26.06 1.17
C SER A 190 -7.34 -26.07 1.40
N VAL A 191 -6.82 -24.92 1.88
CA VAL A 191 -5.51 -24.89 2.52
C VAL A 191 -5.68 -25.53 3.89
N GLU A 192 -5.04 -26.66 4.10
CA GLU A 192 -4.94 -27.33 5.39
C GLU A 192 -4.30 -26.36 6.39
N ARG A 193 -5.15 -25.73 7.19
CA ARG A 193 -4.73 -24.85 8.29
C ARG A 193 -4.19 -25.74 9.40
N THR A 194 -2.91 -25.65 9.63
CA THR A 194 -2.23 -26.24 10.79
C THR A 194 -2.99 -25.89 12.08
N THR A 195 -3.41 -26.89 12.79
CA THR A 195 -4.35 -26.88 13.93
C THR A 195 -3.88 -26.13 15.19
N GLY A 196 -2.80 -25.35 15.11
CA GLY A 196 -2.28 -24.58 16.25
C GLY A 196 -2.77 -23.13 16.36
N HIS A 197 -3.28 -22.53 15.28
CA HIS A 197 -3.63 -21.10 15.28
C HIS A 197 -5.14 -20.81 15.33
N SER A 198 -5.98 -21.85 15.37
CA SER A 198 -7.44 -21.71 15.34
C SER A 198 -8.00 -20.91 16.52
N ALA A 199 -7.44 -21.07 17.71
CA ALA A 199 -7.86 -20.33 18.91
C ALA A 199 -7.47 -18.84 18.83
N THR A 200 -6.28 -18.54 18.30
CA THR A 200 -5.76 -17.17 18.15
C THR A 200 -6.56 -16.40 17.11
N ILE A 201 -6.91 -17.06 16.01
CA ILE A 201 -7.75 -16.46 14.95
C ILE A 201 -9.14 -16.13 15.50
N ALA A 202 -9.76 -17.03 16.27
CA ALA A 202 -11.07 -16.81 16.90
C ALA A 202 -11.03 -15.62 17.90
N GLN A 203 -9.92 -15.44 18.62
CA GLN A 203 -9.74 -14.31 19.53
C GLN A 203 -9.62 -12.99 18.75
N LEU A 204 -8.90 -12.98 17.64
CA LEU A 204 -8.76 -11.80 16.77
C LEU A 204 -10.08 -11.43 16.08
N GLU A 205 -10.83 -12.41 15.62
CA GLU A 205 -12.18 -12.18 15.07
C GLU A 205 -13.14 -11.61 16.12
N SER A 206 -13.04 -12.07 17.37
CA SER A 206 -13.80 -11.49 18.49
C SER A 206 -13.41 -10.04 18.75
N TRP A 207 -12.13 -9.74 18.71
CA TRP A 207 -11.62 -8.38 18.87
C TRP A 207 -12.08 -7.46 17.71
N LEU A 208 -11.95 -7.89 16.45
CA LEU A 208 -12.41 -7.15 15.29
C LEU A 208 -13.91 -6.85 15.37
N ARG A 209 -14.74 -7.85 15.76
CA ARG A 209 -16.19 -7.65 15.97
C ARG A 209 -16.52 -6.71 17.12
N SER A 210 -15.66 -6.56 18.12
CA SER A 210 -15.87 -5.60 19.19
C SER A 210 -15.63 -4.16 18.74
N LEU A 211 -14.73 -3.95 17.76
CA LEU A 211 -14.46 -2.64 17.19
C LEU A 211 -15.55 -2.17 16.22
N GLU A 212 -16.22 -3.10 15.52
CA GLU A 212 -17.32 -2.78 14.59
C GLU A 212 -18.61 -2.32 15.29
N ARG A 213 -18.70 -2.55 16.61
CA ARG A 213 -19.87 -2.18 17.44
C ARG A 213 -19.73 -0.83 18.15
N GLN A 214 -18.64 -0.13 17.98
CA GLN A 214 -18.40 1.21 18.52
C GLN A 214 -18.53 2.30 17.45
#